data_8a67c00bddad2867b691ead8e752c79b
#
_entry.id   8a67c00bddad2867b691ead8e752c79b
#
_cell.length_a   1.000
_cell.length_b   1.000
_cell.length_c   1.000
_cell.angle_alpha   90.00
_cell.angle_beta   90.00
_cell.angle_gamma   90.00
#
_symmetry.space_group_name_H-M   'P 1'
#
loop_
_entity.id
_entity.type
_entity.pdbx_description
1 polymer ?
#
loop_
_entity_poly.entity_id
_entity_poly.type
_entity_poly.pdbx_seq_one_letter_code
_entity_poly.pdbx_strand_id
1 'polypeptide(L)'
;MIEALSRTAGRDVSRETFEKLRAYEVMLRDESRRQNLVSASTLDDLWERHILDSAQLVRFEQRPGASWVDIGSGAGLPGIVIACLVEGPVTMVEPRRLRADFLHRACESLMLRASVFAGKAERAEGDYDVITARAVTNLAQLLKISAHLSTGNSRWVLPKGRSAERELVEAQQAWQGAFHVEQSATDPDSRIVIGTGVRARR
;
A
#
# COMPACT_ATOMS: atom_id res chain seq x y z
N MET A 1 -10.85 6.30 18.29
CA MET A 1 -9.80 6.05 17.29
C MET A 1 -9.71 4.56 16.90
N ILE A 2 -9.57 3.61 17.85
CA ILE A 2 -9.49 2.17 17.54
C ILE A 2 -10.74 1.64 16.81
N GLU A 3 -11.93 2.05 17.23
CA GLU A 3 -13.19 1.69 16.57
C GLU A 3 -13.28 2.24 15.13
N ALA A 4 -12.78 3.47 14.91
CA ALA A 4 -12.74 4.04 13.57
C ALA A 4 -11.77 3.24 12.68
N LEU A 5 -10.63 2.84 13.22
CA LEU A 5 -9.65 2.00 12.52
C LEU A 5 -10.24 0.62 12.17
N SER A 6 -10.90 -0.05 13.13
CA SER A 6 -11.56 -1.35 12.91
C SER A 6 -12.64 -1.25 11.83
N ARG A 7 -13.47 -0.23 11.89
CA ARG A 7 -14.51 0.03 10.89
C ARG A 7 -13.92 0.30 9.50
N THR A 8 -12.85 1.08 9.42
CA THR A 8 -12.18 1.41 8.15
C THR A 8 -11.46 0.18 7.59
N ALA A 9 -10.78 -0.60 8.41
CA ALA A 9 -10.12 -1.84 8.02
C ALA A 9 -11.09 -2.99 7.70
N GLY A 10 -12.37 -2.90 8.14
CA GLY A 10 -13.36 -3.95 7.98
C GLY A 10 -13.05 -5.21 8.78
N ARG A 11 -12.29 -5.08 9.86
CA ARG A 11 -11.88 -6.15 10.77
C ARG A 11 -11.61 -5.62 12.17
N ASP A 12 -11.68 -6.50 13.17
CA ASP A 12 -11.32 -6.13 14.53
C ASP A 12 -9.83 -5.80 14.62
N VAL A 13 -9.52 -4.68 15.26
CA VAL A 13 -8.16 -4.24 15.51
C VAL A 13 -7.87 -4.33 16.99
N SER A 14 -6.87 -5.13 17.37
CA SER A 14 -6.44 -5.27 18.74
C SER A 14 -5.82 -3.97 19.28
N ARG A 15 -5.79 -3.83 20.60
CA ARG A 15 -5.10 -2.72 21.23
C ARG A 15 -3.60 -2.71 20.90
N GLU A 16 -2.97 -3.89 20.84
CA GLU A 16 -1.57 -4.01 20.47
C GLU A 16 -1.31 -3.48 19.05
N THR A 17 -2.14 -3.85 18.08
CA THR A 17 -2.05 -3.36 16.69
C THR A 17 -2.23 -1.84 16.64
N PHE A 18 -3.19 -1.31 17.39
CA PHE A 18 -3.40 0.14 17.48
C PHE A 18 -2.17 0.87 18.05
N GLU A 19 -1.55 0.33 19.11
CA GLU A 19 -0.34 0.92 19.70
C GLU A 19 0.87 0.86 18.75
N LYS A 20 1.01 -0.21 17.96
CA LYS A 20 2.02 -0.29 16.88
C LYS A 20 1.83 0.83 15.85
N LEU A 21 0.61 1.09 15.41
CA LEU A 21 0.30 2.18 14.47
C LEU A 21 0.56 3.57 15.08
N ARG A 22 0.29 3.74 16.39
CA ARG A 22 0.65 4.98 17.11
C ARG A 22 2.17 5.17 17.20
N ALA A 23 2.90 4.11 17.49
CA ALA A 23 4.37 4.14 17.49
C ALA A 23 4.92 4.47 16.09
N TYR A 24 4.35 3.86 15.04
CA TYR A 24 4.71 4.20 13.65
C TYR A 24 4.43 5.68 13.32
N GLU A 25 3.30 6.23 13.74
CA GLU A 25 2.99 7.65 13.55
C GLU A 25 4.08 8.55 14.13
N VAL A 26 4.54 8.25 15.35
CA VAL A 26 5.63 8.99 16.01
C VAL A 26 6.93 8.88 15.20
N MET A 27 7.30 7.66 14.82
CA MET A 27 8.51 7.42 13.99
C MET A 27 8.44 8.18 12.67
N LEU A 28 7.29 8.20 12.00
CA LEU A 28 7.09 8.88 10.73
C LEU A 28 7.20 10.40 10.87
N ARG A 29 6.63 10.97 11.94
CA ARG A 29 6.76 12.41 12.24
C ARG A 29 8.22 12.81 12.47
N ASP A 30 8.96 12.03 13.23
CA ASP A 30 10.37 12.30 13.51
C ASP A 30 11.25 12.16 12.27
N GLU A 31 11.03 11.12 11.47
CA GLU A 31 11.80 10.92 10.24
C GLU A 31 11.47 11.97 9.17
N SER A 32 10.23 12.45 9.12
CA SER A 32 9.81 13.51 8.19
C SER A 32 10.53 14.85 8.41
N ARG A 33 11.13 15.06 9.59
CA ARG A 33 12.01 16.20 9.85
C ARG A 33 13.40 16.06 9.21
N ARG A 34 13.81 14.85 8.87
CA ARG A 34 15.12 14.51 8.30
C ARG A 34 15.08 14.33 6.80
N GLN A 35 13.97 13.76 6.30
CA GLN A 35 13.73 13.55 4.89
C GLN A 35 12.24 13.78 4.60
N ASN A 36 11.92 14.41 3.48
CA ASN A 36 10.53 14.68 3.09
C ASN A 36 9.78 13.38 2.76
N LEU A 37 9.25 12.71 3.78
CA LEU A 37 8.48 11.47 3.65
C LEU A 37 7.02 11.76 3.32
N VAL A 38 6.43 12.72 4.03
CA VAL A 38 5.07 13.24 3.81
C VAL A 38 5.12 14.77 3.78
N SER A 39 4.16 15.41 3.13
CA SER A 39 4.13 16.88 3.08
C SER A 39 3.86 17.46 4.46
N ALA A 40 4.45 18.61 4.76
CA ALA A 40 4.22 19.30 6.03
C ALA A 40 2.73 19.57 6.30
N SER A 41 1.98 19.92 5.25
CA SER A 41 0.53 20.17 5.34
C SER A 41 -0.32 18.95 5.68
N THR A 42 0.22 17.73 5.55
CA THR A 42 -0.49 16.48 5.87
C THR A 42 -0.02 15.84 7.19
N LEU A 43 1.01 16.41 7.84
CA LEU A 43 1.48 15.91 9.12
C LEU A 43 0.46 16.09 10.23
N ASP A 44 -0.33 17.17 10.22
CA ASP A 44 -1.35 17.41 11.24
C ASP A 44 -2.51 16.40 11.15
N ASP A 45 -2.87 16.00 9.92
CA ASP A 45 -3.93 15.03 9.62
C ASP A 45 -3.39 13.63 9.29
N LEU A 46 -2.20 13.28 9.79
CA LEU A 46 -1.48 12.05 9.38
C LEU A 46 -2.32 10.80 9.63
N TRP A 47 -3.05 10.76 10.74
CA TRP A 47 -3.87 9.61 11.09
C TRP A 47 -5.00 9.38 10.08
N GLU A 48 -5.79 10.42 9.80
CA GLU A 48 -6.94 10.35 8.89
C GLU A 48 -6.50 10.17 7.44
N ARG A 49 -5.58 11.00 6.98
CA ARG A 49 -5.17 11.05 5.57
C ARG A 49 -4.24 9.94 5.15
N HIS A 50 -3.54 9.31 6.11
CA HIS A 50 -2.54 8.30 5.76
C HIS A 50 -2.77 6.96 6.46
N ILE A 51 -2.99 6.93 7.77
CA ILE A 51 -3.17 5.67 8.48
C ILE A 51 -4.52 5.03 8.12
N LEU A 52 -5.63 5.76 8.27
CA LEU A 52 -6.96 5.23 7.92
C LEU A 52 -7.08 4.97 6.42
N ASP A 53 -6.54 5.87 5.58
CA ASP A 53 -6.53 5.69 4.13
C ASP A 53 -5.78 4.42 3.69
N SER A 54 -4.68 4.09 4.36
CA SER A 54 -3.96 2.84 4.13
C SER A 54 -4.71 1.63 4.70
N ALA A 55 -5.33 1.76 5.86
CA ALA A 55 -6.02 0.69 6.55
C ALA A 55 -7.23 0.15 5.77
N GLN A 56 -7.95 1.00 5.01
CA GLN A 56 -9.09 0.55 4.20
C GLN A 56 -8.71 -0.51 3.16
N LEU A 57 -7.44 -0.56 2.74
CA LEU A 57 -6.99 -1.46 1.68
C LEU A 57 -7.05 -2.94 2.10
N VAL A 58 -6.90 -3.23 3.40
CA VAL A 58 -6.94 -4.63 3.89
C VAL A 58 -8.32 -5.28 3.79
N ARG A 59 -9.38 -4.50 3.54
CA ARG A 59 -10.72 -5.03 3.23
C ARG A 59 -10.75 -5.86 1.93
N PHE A 60 -9.80 -5.61 1.05
CA PHE A 60 -9.69 -6.28 -0.24
C PHE A 60 -8.76 -7.50 -0.19
N GLU A 61 -8.26 -7.87 0.99
CA GLU A 61 -7.55 -9.13 1.18
C GLU A 61 -8.47 -10.32 0.84
N GLN A 62 -7.99 -11.24 0.00
CA GLN A 62 -8.82 -12.35 -0.50
C GLN A 62 -8.98 -13.47 0.52
N ARG A 63 -7.98 -13.65 1.38
CA ARG A 63 -7.93 -14.68 2.41
C ARG A 63 -7.00 -14.26 3.54
N PRO A 64 -7.23 -14.65 4.77
CA PRO A 64 -6.27 -14.45 5.86
C PRO A 64 -4.91 -15.05 5.50
N GLY A 65 -3.86 -14.33 5.85
CA GLY A 65 -2.48 -14.76 5.58
C GLY A 65 -2.00 -14.58 4.13
N ALA A 66 -2.76 -13.87 3.28
CA ALA A 66 -2.32 -13.50 1.94
C ALA A 66 -1.01 -12.71 1.98
N SER A 67 -0.10 -13.01 1.03
CA SER A 67 1.14 -12.26 0.85
C SER A 67 0.89 -10.94 0.12
N TRP A 68 1.48 -9.86 0.64
CA TRP A 68 1.34 -8.51 0.07
C TRP A 68 2.69 -7.98 -0.44
N VAL A 69 2.65 -7.22 -1.53
CA VAL A 69 3.75 -6.36 -1.94
C VAL A 69 3.27 -4.93 -2.11
N ASP A 70 4.00 -3.98 -1.52
CA ASP A 70 3.78 -2.54 -1.66
C ASP A 70 4.89 -1.93 -2.52
N ILE A 71 4.53 -1.45 -3.70
CA ILE A 71 5.46 -0.93 -4.69
C ILE A 71 5.70 0.56 -4.46
N GLY A 72 6.98 0.94 -4.25
CA GLY A 72 7.34 2.33 -3.99
C GLY A 72 6.86 2.80 -2.62
N SER A 73 7.11 2.04 -1.59
CA SER A 73 6.54 2.21 -0.24
C SER A 73 6.85 3.55 0.41
N GLY A 74 7.92 4.22 0.00
CA GLY A 74 8.25 5.58 0.45
C GLY A 74 8.36 5.72 1.96
N ALA A 75 7.36 6.35 2.52
CA ALA A 75 7.20 6.50 3.97
C ALA A 75 6.74 5.22 4.70
N GLY A 76 6.40 4.14 3.98
CA GLY A 76 5.75 2.94 4.52
C GLY A 76 4.22 3.01 4.45
N LEU A 77 3.70 3.81 3.56
CA LEU A 77 2.28 4.04 3.37
C LEU A 77 1.87 3.62 1.94
N PRO A 78 1.15 2.51 1.76
CA PRO A 78 0.41 1.78 2.81
C PRO A 78 1.14 0.61 3.50
N GLY A 79 2.34 0.21 3.09
CA GLY A 79 3.00 -1.04 3.46
C GLY A 79 3.10 -1.33 4.97
N ILE A 80 3.58 -0.38 5.79
CA ILE A 80 3.69 -0.54 7.26
C ILE A 80 2.31 -0.70 7.89
N VAL A 81 1.32 0.07 7.44
CA VAL A 81 -0.05 -0.02 7.99
C VAL A 81 -0.67 -1.37 7.68
N ILE A 82 -0.50 -1.85 6.44
CA ILE A 82 -0.95 -3.19 6.04
C ILE A 82 -0.26 -4.24 6.91
N ALA A 83 1.08 -4.16 7.07
CA ALA A 83 1.84 -5.13 7.88
C ALA A 83 1.43 -5.18 9.36
N CYS A 84 0.87 -4.09 9.90
CA CYS A 84 0.26 -4.09 11.24
C CYS A 84 -1.10 -4.80 11.29
N LEU A 85 -1.82 -4.85 10.17
CA LEU A 85 -3.24 -5.25 10.14
C LEU A 85 -3.48 -6.65 9.55
N VAL A 86 -2.53 -7.21 8.79
CA VAL A 86 -2.66 -8.52 8.15
C VAL A 86 -1.81 -9.58 8.84
N GLU A 87 -2.21 -10.84 8.70
CA GLU A 87 -1.46 -11.99 9.23
C GLU A 87 -0.35 -12.45 8.27
N GLY A 88 -0.51 -12.16 6.99
CA GLY A 88 0.41 -12.56 5.93
C GLY A 88 1.69 -11.74 5.89
N PRO A 89 2.71 -12.21 5.16
CA PRO A 89 3.95 -11.46 4.98
C PRO A 89 3.71 -10.25 4.06
N VAL A 90 4.38 -9.15 4.38
CA VAL A 90 4.35 -7.92 3.56
C VAL A 90 5.75 -7.59 3.07
N THR A 91 5.93 -7.43 1.77
CA THR A 91 7.18 -6.96 1.17
C THR A 91 7.02 -5.51 0.73
N MET A 92 7.90 -4.65 1.17
CA MET A 92 7.95 -3.25 0.77
C MET A 92 9.10 -3.03 -0.20
N VAL A 93 8.80 -2.48 -1.38
CA VAL A 93 9.79 -2.19 -2.43
C VAL A 93 10.06 -0.69 -2.47
N GLU A 94 11.29 -0.27 -2.17
CA GLU A 94 11.66 1.14 -2.14
C GLU A 94 13.09 1.35 -2.72
N PRO A 95 13.25 2.08 -3.83
CA PRO A 95 14.55 2.26 -4.44
C PRO A 95 15.45 3.30 -3.75
N ARG A 96 14.91 4.19 -2.94
CA ARG A 96 15.68 5.24 -2.25
C ARG A 96 16.23 4.71 -0.94
N ARG A 97 17.56 4.61 -0.84
CA ARG A 97 18.24 4.00 0.30
C ARG A 97 17.80 4.56 1.66
N LEU A 98 17.76 5.88 1.83
CA LEU A 98 17.36 6.48 3.12
C LEU A 98 15.95 6.10 3.54
N ARG A 99 15.03 5.95 2.58
CA ARG A 99 13.66 5.50 2.84
C ARG A 99 13.62 4.01 3.18
N ALA A 100 14.35 3.18 2.43
CA ALA A 100 14.47 1.76 2.73
C ALA A 100 15.07 1.52 4.13
N ASP A 101 16.10 2.28 4.51
CA ASP A 101 16.69 2.22 5.85
C ASP A 101 15.68 2.61 6.94
N PHE A 102 14.82 3.61 6.69
CA PHE A 102 13.73 3.94 7.61
C PHE A 102 12.71 2.81 7.73
N LEU A 103 12.31 2.21 6.60
CA LEU A 103 11.37 1.09 6.58
C LEU A 103 11.91 -0.12 7.35
N HIS A 104 13.20 -0.45 7.20
CA HIS A 104 13.87 -1.50 7.98
C HIS A 104 13.76 -1.23 9.47
N ARG A 105 14.15 -0.03 9.92
CA ARG A 105 14.04 0.35 11.34
C ARG A 105 12.61 0.27 11.87
N ALA A 106 11.63 0.70 11.05
CA ALA A 106 10.23 0.62 11.43
C ALA A 106 9.75 -0.83 11.58
N CYS A 107 10.08 -1.71 10.63
CA CYS A 107 9.75 -3.14 10.71
C CYS A 107 10.32 -3.79 11.96
N GLU A 108 11.58 -3.55 12.27
CA GLU A 108 12.26 -4.09 13.47
C GLU A 108 11.64 -3.55 14.76
N SER A 109 11.49 -2.22 14.87
CA SER A 109 10.95 -1.57 16.06
C SER A 109 9.52 -2.00 16.40
N LEU A 110 8.70 -2.22 15.38
CA LEU A 110 7.30 -2.63 15.51
C LEU A 110 7.10 -4.14 15.49
N MET A 111 8.19 -4.92 15.36
CA MET A 111 8.18 -6.38 15.25
C MET A 111 7.17 -6.87 14.19
N LEU A 112 7.25 -6.32 12.97
CA LEU A 112 6.34 -6.65 11.89
C LEU A 112 6.79 -7.89 11.12
N ARG A 113 5.84 -8.68 10.64
CA ARG A 113 6.09 -9.75 9.67
C ARG A 113 6.25 -9.14 8.26
N ALA A 114 7.27 -8.33 8.09
CA ALA A 114 7.51 -7.58 6.87
C ALA A 114 8.99 -7.59 6.48
N SER A 115 9.24 -7.44 5.18
CA SER A 115 10.58 -7.32 4.60
C SER A 115 10.66 -6.09 3.71
N VAL A 116 11.86 -5.59 3.49
CA VAL A 116 12.11 -4.44 2.63
C VAL A 116 13.10 -4.82 1.54
N PHE A 117 12.70 -4.64 0.29
CA PHE A 117 13.57 -4.74 -0.87
C PHE A 117 14.05 -3.34 -1.25
N ALA A 118 15.33 -3.06 -0.96
CA ALA A 118 15.97 -1.77 -1.27
C ALA A 118 16.38 -1.74 -2.75
N GLY A 119 15.43 -1.54 -3.66
CA GLY A 119 15.66 -1.57 -5.09
C GLY A 119 14.46 -1.15 -5.91
N LYS A 120 14.64 -1.12 -7.24
CA LYS A 120 13.56 -0.84 -8.19
C LYS A 120 12.62 -2.03 -8.28
N ALA A 121 11.33 -1.77 -8.51
CA ALA A 121 10.29 -2.79 -8.64
C ALA A 121 10.61 -3.84 -9.72
N GLU A 122 11.23 -3.43 -10.83
CA GLU A 122 11.60 -4.31 -11.95
C GLU A 122 12.65 -5.37 -11.57
N ARG A 123 13.31 -5.22 -10.40
CA ARG A 123 14.32 -6.15 -9.88
C ARG A 123 13.84 -6.92 -8.65
N ALA A 124 12.66 -6.61 -8.15
CA ALA A 124 12.05 -7.38 -7.08
C ALA A 124 11.59 -8.73 -7.64
N GLU A 125 11.64 -9.76 -6.79
CA GLU A 125 11.26 -11.12 -7.16
C GLU A 125 10.17 -11.63 -6.22
N GLY A 126 9.41 -12.60 -6.65
CA GLY A 126 8.36 -13.26 -5.89
C GLY A 126 7.01 -13.23 -6.58
N ASP A 127 6.11 -14.04 -6.04
CA ASP A 127 4.71 -14.11 -6.41
C ASP A 127 3.86 -13.69 -5.20
N TYR A 128 3.07 -12.66 -5.37
CA TYR A 128 2.27 -12.09 -4.28
C TYR A 128 0.78 -12.24 -4.53
N ASP A 129 0.03 -12.53 -3.48
CA ASP A 129 -1.44 -12.61 -3.53
C ASP A 129 -2.06 -11.24 -3.75
N VAL A 130 -1.48 -10.19 -3.16
CA VAL A 130 -1.99 -8.81 -3.29
C VAL A 130 -0.85 -7.84 -3.62
N ILE A 131 -1.06 -7.03 -4.64
CA ILE A 131 -0.15 -5.98 -5.06
C ILE A 131 -0.79 -4.62 -4.79
N THR A 132 -0.09 -3.76 -4.08
CA THR A 132 -0.51 -2.39 -3.83
C THR A 132 0.58 -1.39 -4.19
N ALA A 133 0.18 -0.17 -4.47
CA ALA A 133 1.08 0.96 -4.71
C ALA A 133 0.32 2.26 -4.53
N ARG A 134 0.92 3.25 -3.87
CA ARG A 134 0.35 4.59 -3.70
C ARG A 134 1.32 5.67 -4.21
N ALA A 135 0.82 6.57 -5.05
CA ALA A 135 1.55 7.77 -5.52
C ALA A 135 2.91 7.47 -6.21
N VAL A 136 3.03 6.33 -6.90
CA VAL A 136 4.28 5.93 -7.59
C VAL A 136 4.32 6.49 -9.01
N THR A 137 3.33 6.13 -9.83
CA THR A 137 3.22 6.51 -11.24
C THR A 137 1.78 6.26 -11.74
N ASN A 138 1.48 6.54 -13.01
CA ASN A 138 0.20 6.17 -13.61
C ASN A 138 0.02 4.65 -13.66
N LEU A 139 -1.23 4.20 -13.83
CA LEU A 139 -1.59 2.78 -13.75
C LEU A 139 -0.87 1.93 -14.80
N ALA A 140 -0.80 2.37 -16.06
CA ALA A 140 -0.18 1.59 -17.13
C ALA A 140 1.31 1.36 -16.87
N GLN A 141 2.03 2.37 -16.42
CA GLN A 141 3.45 2.25 -16.08
C GLN A 141 3.66 1.41 -14.82
N LEU A 142 2.78 1.53 -13.81
CA LEU A 142 2.83 0.69 -12.61
C LEU A 142 2.72 -0.80 -12.99
N LEU A 143 1.72 -1.15 -13.79
CA LEU A 143 1.54 -2.52 -14.27
C LEU A 143 2.78 -3.01 -15.03
N LYS A 144 3.37 -2.15 -15.88
CA LYS A 144 4.57 -2.50 -16.67
C LYS A 144 5.77 -2.88 -15.77
N ILE A 145 6.01 -2.15 -14.69
CA ILE A 145 7.18 -2.36 -13.83
C ILE A 145 6.99 -3.44 -12.77
N SER A 146 5.75 -3.89 -12.52
CA SER A 146 5.45 -4.79 -11.39
C SER A 146 4.57 -6.00 -11.72
N ALA A 147 4.10 -6.16 -12.97
CA ALA A 147 3.23 -7.30 -13.34
C ALA A 147 3.90 -8.67 -13.15
N HIS A 148 5.23 -8.75 -13.22
CA HIS A 148 6.00 -9.97 -12.99
C HIS A 148 5.94 -10.45 -11.54
N LEU A 149 5.49 -9.61 -10.59
CA LEU A 149 5.28 -9.95 -9.19
C LEU A 149 3.88 -10.53 -8.93
N SER A 150 3.04 -10.62 -9.97
CA SER A 150 1.68 -11.14 -9.87
C SER A 150 1.52 -12.47 -10.58
N THR A 151 0.60 -13.26 -10.08
CA THR A 151 0.08 -14.48 -10.72
C THR A 151 -1.29 -14.21 -11.33
N GLY A 152 -1.87 -15.19 -12.03
CA GLY A 152 -3.25 -15.11 -12.52
C GLY A 152 -4.31 -14.93 -11.41
N ASN A 153 -3.98 -15.29 -10.17
CA ASN A 153 -4.85 -15.21 -9.00
C ASN A 153 -4.61 -13.96 -8.14
N SER A 154 -3.58 -13.18 -8.44
CA SER A 154 -3.24 -11.99 -7.69
C SER A 154 -4.32 -10.92 -7.81
N ARG A 155 -4.54 -10.21 -6.71
CA ARG A 155 -5.39 -9.03 -6.66
C ARG A 155 -4.53 -7.76 -6.59
N TRP A 156 -4.83 -6.83 -7.45
CA TRP A 156 -4.30 -5.48 -7.43
C TRP A 156 -5.24 -4.59 -6.63
N VAL A 157 -4.71 -3.87 -5.65
CA VAL A 157 -5.44 -2.96 -4.76
C VAL A 157 -4.73 -1.62 -4.79
N LEU A 158 -5.15 -0.72 -5.67
CA LEU A 158 -4.40 0.46 -6.04
C LEU A 158 -5.16 1.74 -5.69
N PRO A 159 -4.83 2.36 -4.55
CA PRO A 159 -5.40 3.67 -4.22
C PRO A 159 -4.96 4.71 -5.25
N LYS A 160 -5.92 5.45 -5.75
CA LYS A 160 -5.79 6.48 -6.77
C LYS A 160 -6.63 7.72 -6.38
N GLY A 161 -6.31 8.86 -6.96
CA GLY A 161 -7.11 10.07 -6.83
C GLY A 161 -8.24 10.13 -7.86
N ARG A 162 -8.69 11.34 -8.15
CA ARG A 162 -9.75 11.64 -9.14
C ARG A 162 -9.49 11.14 -10.56
N SER A 163 -8.22 10.80 -10.88
CA SER A 163 -7.82 10.32 -12.22
C SER A 163 -8.00 8.81 -12.41
N ALA A 164 -8.52 8.09 -11.42
CA ALA A 164 -8.58 6.62 -11.41
C ALA A 164 -9.24 6.03 -12.67
N GLU A 165 -10.42 6.51 -13.02
CA GLU A 165 -11.18 6.01 -14.17
C GLU A 165 -10.45 6.29 -15.49
N ARG A 166 -9.89 7.50 -15.64
CA ARG A 166 -9.10 7.85 -16.83
C ARG A 166 -7.85 6.99 -16.94
N GLU A 167 -7.08 6.85 -15.87
CA GLU A 167 -5.89 6.00 -15.87
C GLU A 167 -6.23 4.54 -16.17
N LEU A 168 -7.38 4.05 -15.71
CA LEU A 168 -7.86 2.70 -16.01
C LEU A 168 -8.16 2.54 -17.51
N VAL A 169 -8.88 3.47 -18.12
CA VAL A 169 -9.16 3.44 -19.57
C VAL A 169 -7.86 3.45 -20.39
N GLU A 170 -6.90 4.28 -20.00
CA GLU A 170 -5.58 4.34 -20.65
C GLU A 170 -4.82 3.01 -20.49
N ALA A 171 -4.81 2.44 -19.27
CA ALA A 171 -4.12 1.18 -19.00
C ALA A 171 -4.75 -0.01 -19.76
N GLN A 172 -6.07 -0.06 -19.92
CA GLN A 172 -6.79 -1.10 -20.64
C GLN A 172 -6.47 -1.15 -22.14
N GLN A 173 -5.79 -0.16 -22.70
CA GLN A 173 -5.28 -0.24 -24.08
C GLN A 173 -4.18 -1.31 -24.23
N ALA A 174 -3.32 -1.45 -23.21
CA ALA A 174 -2.18 -2.38 -23.22
C ALA A 174 -2.35 -3.55 -22.23
N TRP A 175 -3.29 -3.46 -21.31
CA TRP A 175 -3.50 -4.45 -20.25
C TRP A 175 -4.92 -4.98 -20.27
N GLN A 176 -5.09 -6.24 -19.91
CA GLN A 176 -6.38 -6.88 -19.76
C GLN A 176 -6.47 -7.54 -18.38
N GLY A 177 -7.69 -7.66 -17.87
CA GLY A 177 -8.05 -8.21 -16.58
C GLY A 177 -9.47 -7.79 -16.22
N ALA A 178 -10.00 -8.32 -15.13
CA ALA A 178 -11.24 -7.83 -14.55
C ALA A 178 -10.91 -6.65 -13.62
N PHE A 179 -11.33 -5.45 -14.00
CA PHE A 179 -11.10 -4.23 -13.22
C PHE A 179 -12.42 -3.62 -12.78
N HIS A 180 -12.44 -3.09 -11.57
CA HIS A 180 -13.50 -2.21 -11.09
C HIS A 180 -12.91 -1.10 -10.21
N VAL A 181 -13.68 -0.06 -9.98
CA VAL A 181 -13.28 1.10 -9.19
C VAL A 181 -14.19 1.20 -7.98
N GLU A 182 -13.59 1.19 -6.80
CA GLU A 182 -14.26 1.37 -5.52
C GLU A 182 -14.11 2.80 -5.02
N GLN A 183 -15.14 3.29 -4.33
CA GLN A 183 -15.05 4.57 -3.63
C GLN A 183 -14.15 4.42 -2.40
N SER A 184 -13.24 5.38 -2.18
CA SER A 184 -12.50 5.47 -0.92
C SER A 184 -13.46 5.71 0.26
N ALA A 185 -13.23 5.01 1.36
CA ALA A 185 -13.99 5.19 2.59
C ALA A 185 -13.52 6.40 3.41
N THR A 186 -12.35 6.98 3.05
CA THR A 186 -11.68 8.03 3.82
C THR A 186 -11.68 9.39 3.11
N ASP A 187 -11.84 9.39 1.78
CA ASP A 187 -11.81 10.60 0.97
C ASP A 187 -12.80 10.47 -0.20
N PRO A 188 -13.81 11.36 -0.31
CA PRO A 188 -14.81 11.32 -1.39
C PRO A 188 -14.22 11.54 -2.78
N ASP A 189 -13.04 12.16 -2.88
CA ASP A 189 -12.35 12.44 -4.13
C ASP A 189 -11.37 11.34 -4.55
N SER A 190 -11.15 10.37 -3.69
CA SER A 190 -10.23 9.25 -3.92
C SER A 190 -10.97 7.98 -4.31
N ARG A 191 -10.30 7.14 -5.08
CA ARG A 191 -10.79 5.86 -5.60
C ARG A 191 -9.76 4.78 -5.35
N ILE A 192 -10.21 3.52 -5.35
CA ILE A 192 -9.35 2.34 -5.30
C ILE A 192 -9.63 1.52 -6.54
N VAL A 193 -8.63 1.34 -7.39
CA VAL A 193 -8.73 0.46 -8.55
C VAL A 193 -8.41 -0.96 -8.09
N ILE A 194 -9.35 -1.86 -8.29
CA ILE A 194 -9.20 -3.28 -8.03
C ILE A 194 -9.05 -4.02 -9.35
N GLY A 195 -8.04 -4.89 -9.44
CA GLY A 195 -7.78 -5.69 -10.64
C GLY A 195 -7.51 -7.15 -10.31
N THR A 196 -7.99 -8.07 -11.14
CA THR A 196 -7.69 -9.51 -11.06
C THR A 196 -7.43 -10.08 -12.45
N GLY A 197 -6.61 -11.14 -12.55
CA GLY A 197 -6.23 -11.73 -13.82
C GLY A 197 -5.51 -10.76 -14.75
N VAL A 198 -4.76 -9.81 -14.18
CA VAL A 198 -4.11 -8.72 -14.92
C VAL A 198 -2.93 -9.27 -15.71
N ARG A 199 -2.92 -9.00 -17.02
CA ARG A 199 -1.83 -9.39 -17.94
C ARG A 199 -1.75 -8.44 -19.12
N ALA A 200 -0.61 -8.36 -19.77
CA ALA A 200 -0.44 -7.60 -21.00
C ALA A 200 -1.37 -8.15 -22.12
N ARG A 201 -1.91 -7.26 -22.93
CA ARG A 201 -2.57 -7.65 -24.18
C ARG A 201 -1.50 -8.16 -25.16
N ARG A 202 -1.84 -9.20 -25.88
CA ARG A 202 -1.02 -9.74 -26.99
C ARG A 202 -1.19 -8.89 -28.23
#